data_e99b3afa26486a1cefdee20f4c16eaf8
#
_entry.id   e99b3afa26486a1cefdee20f4c16eaf8
#
_cell.length_a   1.000
_cell.length_b   1.000
_cell.length_c   1.000
_cell.angle_alpha   90.00
_cell.angle_beta   90.00
_cell.angle_gamma   90.00
#
_symmetry.space_group_name_H-M   'P 1'
#
loop_
_entity.id
_entity.type
_entity.pdbx_description
1 polymer ?
#
loop_
_entity_poly.entity_id
_entity_poly.type
_entity_poly.pdbx_seq_one_letter_code
_entity_poly.pdbx_strand_id
1 'polypeptide(L)'
;AWHIGCLEIPKVNCPVPGGVDFDFGAGAILANLPSSHGQAVIAGDKGGSVFSLDPATGTVNWATKIGAGGTLGGIHWGLAVDDTGVYAGVADLFADKRTLGDPSKNLVTKYVEGATPGVYKLDLLTGNVIWEFHTNHVFESEVVPSAFSAAVSVTNDVVLASALDGELFALRTFDGKQLWSFRANLRLTGPDGSTVQGGNLDQVGAFAVDETVLLNS
;
A
#
# COMPACT_ATOMS: atom_id res chain seq x y z
N ALA A 1 -15.19 21.65 -7.46
CA ALA A 1 -13.98 20.83 -7.42
C ALA A 1 -13.18 21.25 -6.19
N TRP A 2 -12.61 20.29 -5.51
CA TRP A 2 -11.75 20.47 -4.33
C TRP A 2 -10.51 19.60 -4.51
N HIS A 3 -9.39 19.98 -3.90
CA HIS A 3 -8.14 19.21 -3.95
C HIS A 3 -7.30 19.44 -2.70
N ILE A 4 -6.38 18.54 -2.46
CA ILE A 4 -5.36 18.60 -1.42
C ILE A 4 -4.00 18.64 -2.12
N GLY A 5 -3.17 19.61 -1.81
CA GLY A 5 -1.89 19.74 -2.47
C GLY A 5 -0.99 20.84 -1.93
N CYS A 6 0.24 20.85 -2.41
CA CYS A 6 1.28 21.78 -1.94
C CYS A 6 1.23 23.17 -2.58
N LEU A 7 0.48 23.36 -3.64
CA LEU A 7 0.44 24.64 -4.37
C LEU A 7 -0.55 25.64 -3.80
N GLU A 8 -1.38 25.24 -2.83
CA GLU A 8 -2.44 26.08 -2.27
C GLU A 8 -2.32 26.32 -0.77
N ILE A 9 -3.08 27.30 -0.28
CA ILE A 9 -3.12 27.68 1.15
C ILE A 9 -4.53 27.44 1.69
N PRO A 10 -4.69 26.69 2.81
CA PRO A 10 -3.62 26.11 3.62
C PRO A 10 -2.95 24.93 2.93
N LYS A 11 -1.64 24.84 3.06
CA LYS A 11 -0.85 23.70 2.57
C LYS A 11 -1.17 22.48 3.44
N VAL A 12 -2.03 21.61 2.95
CA VAL A 12 -2.36 20.35 3.61
C VAL A 12 -1.45 19.30 3.02
N ASN A 13 -0.81 18.49 3.86
CA ASN A 13 0.05 17.39 3.42
C ASN A 13 1.33 17.80 2.66
N CYS A 14 1.90 18.95 3.00
CA CYS A 14 3.12 19.41 2.38
C CYS A 14 4.29 19.39 3.36
N PRO A 15 5.43 18.79 3.01
CA PRO A 15 6.63 18.88 3.83
C PRO A 15 7.18 20.32 3.86
N VAL A 16 7.74 20.72 4.99
CA VAL A 16 8.36 22.06 5.17
C VAL A 16 9.81 21.88 5.62
N PRO A 17 10.77 22.54 4.98
CA PRO A 17 10.72 23.32 3.73
C PRO A 17 10.60 22.41 2.52
N GLY A 18 9.96 22.89 1.46
CA GLY A 18 9.61 22.21 0.22
C GLY A 18 10.33 20.90 -0.05
N GLY A 19 9.73 19.83 0.38
CA GLY A 19 10.28 18.48 0.33
C GLY A 19 9.84 17.69 -0.91
N VAL A 20 9.86 16.38 -0.78
CA VAL A 20 9.39 15.46 -1.82
C VAL A 20 7.92 15.70 -2.09
N ASP A 21 7.55 15.80 -3.37
CA ASP A 21 6.17 15.88 -3.81
C ASP A 21 5.53 14.49 -3.65
N PHE A 22 4.70 14.35 -2.64
CA PHE A 22 3.98 13.12 -2.34
C PHE A 22 2.62 13.13 -3.01
N ASP A 23 2.56 12.59 -4.22
CA ASP A 23 1.33 12.45 -4.98
C ASP A 23 0.41 11.34 -4.42
N PHE A 24 -0.85 11.39 -4.83
CA PHE A 24 -1.82 10.30 -4.66
C PHE A 24 -1.62 9.32 -5.81
N GLY A 25 -0.79 8.30 -5.62
CA GLY A 25 -0.47 7.30 -6.64
C GLY A 25 -1.61 6.32 -6.91
N ALA A 26 -2.57 6.22 -6.00
CA ALA A 26 -3.71 5.32 -6.06
C ALA A 26 -5.01 6.06 -6.39
N GLY A 27 -5.97 5.35 -6.99
CA GLY A 27 -7.34 5.84 -7.13
C GLY A 27 -8.02 6.00 -5.77
N ALA A 28 -8.85 7.05 -5.64
CA ALA A 28 -9.68 7.24 -4.47
C ALA A 28 -10.89 6.29 -4.47
N ILE A 29 -11.34 5.87 -3.29
CA ILE A 29 -12.46 4.96 -3.08
C ILE A 29 -13.63 5.73 -2.47
N LEU A 30 -14.82 5.65 -3.09
CA LEU A 30 -16.05 6.12 -2.47
C LEU A 30 -16.60 5.01 -1.58
N ALA A 31 -16.47 5.18 -0.28
CA ALA A 31 -16.90 4.21 0.72
C ALA A 31 -18.26 4.60 1.33
N ASN A 32 -19.11 3.61 1.59
CA ASN A 32 -20.28 3.78 2.43
C ASN A 32 -19.86 3.69 3.90
N LEU A 33 -20.19 4.70 4.67
CA LEU A 33 -19.89 4.70 6.11
C LEU A 33 -20.94 3.89 6.89
N PRO A 34 -20.54 3.16 7.94
CA PRO A 34 -21.47 2.39 8.74
C PRO A 34 -22.52 3.27 9.44
N SER A 35 -23.64 2.67 9.83
CA SER A 35 -24.68 3.29 10.66
C SER A 35 -25.27 4.60 10.07
N SER A 36 -25.47 4.66 8.74
CA SER A 36 -26.12 5.81 8.07
C SER A 36 -25.33 7.13 8.14
N HIS A 37 -24.01 7.09 8.39
CA HIS A 37 -23.15 8.26 8.36
C HIS A 37 -22.89 8.81 6.94
N GLY A 38 -23.52 8.23 5.92
CA GLY A 38 -23.38 8.66 4.53
C GLY A 38 -22.17 8.01 3.83
N GLN A 39 -21.44 8.81 3.07
CA GLN A 39 -20.30 8.35 2.28
C GLN A 39 -19.05 9.16 2.59
N ALA A 40 -17.89 8.58 2.36
CA ALA A 40 -16.60 9.25 2.40
C ALA A 40 -15.75 8.89 1.19
N VAL A 41 -14.91 9.81 0.76
CA VAL A 41 -13.82 9.52 -0.19
C VAL A 41 -12.58 9.14 0.61
N ILE A 42 -12.09 7.94 0.42
CA ILE A 42 -10.88 7.42 1.06
C ILE A 42 -9.73 7.48 0.04
N ALA A 43 -8.61 8.05 0.44
CA ALA A 43 -7.42 8.17 -0.41
C ALA A 43 -6.15 8.01 0.41
N GLY A 44 -5.09 7.50 -0.23
CA GLY A 44 -3.77 7.37 0.37
C GLY A 44 -2.70 8.02 -0.50
N ASP A 45 -1.70 8.62 0.12
CA ASP A 45 -0.62 9.29 -0.58
C ASP A 45 0.74 8.60 -0.38
N LYS A 46 1.69 8.93 -1.24
CA LYS A 46 3.08 8.47 -1.13
C LYS A 46 3.81 9.00 0.10
N GLY A 47 3.26 10.00 0.77
CA GLY A 47 3.73 10.43 2.07
C GLY A 47 3.42 9.44 3.19
N GLY A 48 2.57 8.44 2.96
CA GLY A 48 2.16 7.46 3.96
C GLY A 48 1.00 7.91 4.82
N SER A 49 0.16 8.82 4.31
CA SER A 49 -1.06 9.25 4.99
C SER A 49 -2.30 8.70 4.30
N VAL A 50 -3.29 8.32 5.10
CA VAL A 50 -4.64 7.97 4.65
C VAL A 50 -5.58 9.08 5.03
N PHE A 51 -6.45 9.46 4.12
CA PHE A 51 -7.44 10.52 4.28
C PHE A 51 -8.85 9.98 4.10
N SER A 52 -9.76 10.49 4.92
CA SER A 52 -11.20 10.41 4.70
C SER A 52 -11.74 11.81 4.47
N LEU A 53 -12.48 12.00 3.39
CA LEU A 53 -13.00 13.30 3.01
C LEU A 53 -14.51 13.24 2.76
N ASP A 54 -15.20 14.31 3.10
CA ASP A 54 -16.59 14.49 2.69
C ASP A 54 -16.69 14.62 1.16
N PRO A 55 -17.48 13.78 0.48
CA PRO A 55 -17.53 13.76 -0.98
C PRO A 55 -18.15 15.03 -1.60
N ALA A 56 -18.99 15.74 -0.87
CA ALA A 56 -19.65 16.93 -1.37
C ALA A 56 -18.77 18.19 -1.25
N THR A 57 -18.04 18.32 -0.16
CA THR A 57 -17.29 19.53 0.19
C THR A 57 -15.77 19.39 0.06
N GLY A 58 -15.24 18.16 0.15
CA GLY A 58 -13.81 17.89 0.25
C GLY A 58 -13.22 18.16 1.62
N THR A 59 -14.07 18.42 2.62
CA THR A 59 -13.61 18.58 4.00
C THR A 59 -12.98 17.28 4.50
N VAL A 60 -11.82 17.38 5.12
CA VAL A 60 -11.14 16.24 5.74
C VAL A 60 -11.90 15.86 7.01
N ASN A 61 -12.46 14.63 7.03
CA ASN A 61 -13.06 14.03 8.23
C ASN A 61 -11.97 13.60 9.21
N TRP A 62 -10.97 12.88 8.68
CA TRP A 62 -9.76 12.50 9.41
C TRP A 62 -8.60 12.28 8.44
N ALA A 63 -7.38 12.38 8.97
CA ALA A 63 -6.14 12.05 8.28
C ALA A 63 -5.20 11.35 9.25
N THR A 64 -4.68 10.18 8.86
CA THR A 64 -3.80 9.37 9.70
C THR A 64 -2.52 9.03 8.97
N LYS A 65 -1.40 9.36 9.58
CA LYS A 65 -0.05 9.02 9.11
C LYS A 65 0.32 7.62 9.60
N ILE A 66 0.58 6.70 8.67
CA ILE A 66 0.95 5.30 8.95
C ILE A 66 2.30 4.89 8.36
N GLY A 67 2.91 5.73 7.54
CA GLY A 67 4.22 5.49 6.94
C GLY A 67 5.08 6.75 6.94
N ALA A 68 6.37 6.60 6.71
CA ALA A 68 7.32 7.70 6.60
C ALA A 68 7.33 8.32 5.20
N GLY A 69 6.84 7.59 4.21
CA GLY A 69 6.78 8.01 2.81
C GLY A 69 7.99 7.61 1.98
N GLY A 70 8.01 8.01 0.73
CA GLY A 70 9.11 7.73 -0.20
C GLY A 70 8.70 7.87 -1.66
N THR A 71 9.66 7.74 -2.59
CA THR A 71 9.35 7.80 -4.03
C THR A 71 8.60 6.57 -4.53
N LEU A 72 8.82 5.41 -3.90
CA LEU A 72 8.01 4.20 -4.10
C LEU A 72 6.84 4.13 -3.11
N GLY A 73 6.56 5.25 -2.43
CA GLY A 73 5.43 5.46 -1.55
C GLY A 73 5.70 5.08 -0.09
N GLY A 74 4.97 5.76 0.77
CA GLY A 74 4.21 5.18 1.84
C GLY A 74 3.10 4.33 1.21
N ILE A 75 2.01 4.93 0.76
CA ILE A 75 0.93 4.21 0.06
C ILE A 75 1.05 4.49 -1.43
N HIS A 76 1.20 3.46 -2.26
CA HIS A 76 1.57 3.67 -3.66
C HIS A 76 0.44 3.32 -4.64
N TRP A 77 0.11 2.03 -4.81
CA TRP A 77 -0.76 1.60 -5.90
C TRP A 77 -2.23 1.45 -5.54
N GLY A 78 -2.56 1.29 -4.28
CA GLY A 78 -3.96 1.21 -3.85
C GLY A 78 -4.17 0.76 -2.43
N LEU A 79 -5.34 1.14 -1.92
CA LEU A 79 -5.89 0.62 -0.68
C LEU A 79 -7.19 -0.13 -0.95
N ALA A 80 -7.69 -0.82 0.05
CA ALA A 80 -8.99 -1.49 0.00
C ALA A 80 -9.86 -1.01 1.17
N VAL A 81 -11.17 -1.11 1.00
CA VAL A 81 -12.16 -0.71 2.01
C VAL A 81 -13.24 -1.77 2.08
N ASP A 82 -13.65 -2.13 3.29
CA ASP A 82 -14.86 -2.89 3.58
C ASP A 82 -15.71 -2.14 4.63
N ASP A 83 -16.78 -2.74 5.10
CA ASP A 83 -17.69 -2.15 6.10
C ASP A 83 -17.01 -1.94 7.47
N THR A 84 -15.83 -2.51 7.69
CA THR A 84 -15.14 -2.53 8.98
C THR A 84 -13.88 -1.69 9.02
N GLY A 85 -13.34 -1.28 7.85
CA GLY A 85 -12.11 -0.49 7.85
C GLY A 85 -11.49 -0.24 6.49
N VAL A 86 -10.40 0.51 6.55
CA VAL A 86 -9.51 0.81 5.43
C VAL A 86 -8.24 -0.01 5.58
N TYR A 87 -7.81 -0.67 4.50
CA TYR A 87 -6.59 -1.48 4.47
C TYR A 87 -5.57 -0.84 3.54
N ALA A 88 -4.36 -0.64 4.01
CA ALA A 88 -3.29 0.01 3.26
C ALA A 88 -1.97 -0.73 3.40
N GLY A 89 -1.29 -0.94 2.27
CA GLY A 89 0.09 -1.38 2.24
C GLY A 89 1.04 -0.18 2.28
N VAL A 90 2.10 -0.27 3.07
CA VAL A 90 3.14 0.77 3.23
C VAL A 90 4.49 0.22 2.80
N ALA A 91 5.16 0.92 1.90
CA ALA A 91 6.49 0.54 1.40
C ALA A 91 7.63 1.31 2.07
N ASP A 92 7.49 2.62 2.22
CA ASP A 92 8.48 3.54 2.82
C ASP A 92 9.88 3.44 2.18
N LEU A 93 9.90 3.32 0.85
CA LEU A 93 11.11 3.16 0.07
C LEU A 93 11.39 4.39 -0.80
N PHE A 94 12.65 4.80 -0.84
CA PHE A 94 13.19 5.73 -1.81
C PHE A 94 13.91 4.97 -2.93
N ALA A 95 13.58 5.30 -4.20
CA ALA A 95 14.38 4.93 -5.35
C ALA A 95 15.48 5.99 -5.59
N ASP A 96 16.73 5.57 -5.74
CA ASP A 96 17.80 6.49 -6.11
C ASP A 96 17.58 6.96 -7.56
N LYS A 97 17.30 8.26 -7.73
CA LYS A 97 17.06 8.88 -9.04
C LYS A 97 18.20 8.67 -10.04
N ARG A 98 19.44 8.44 -9.57
CA ARG A 98 20.61 8.18 -10.41
C ARG A 98 20.56 6.81 -11.10
N THR A 99 19.74 5.91 -10.59
CA THR A 99 19.56 4.56 -11.14
C THR A 99 18.19 4.40 -11.80
N LEU A 100 17.27 5.32 -11.56
CA LEU A 100 15.93 5.30 -12.13
C LEU A 100 15.98 5.62 -13.64
N GLY A 101 15.49 4.69 -14.46
CA GLY A 101 15.45 4.84 -15.92
C GLY A 101 16.76 4.52 -16.65
N ASP A 102 17.82 4.11 -15.96
CA ASP A 102 19.05 3.62 -16.59
C ASP A 102 19.05 2.07 -16.55
N PRO A 103 18.76 1.39 -17.67
CA PRO A 103 18.69 -0.08 -17.70
C PRO A 103 20.05 -0.77 -17.48
N SER A 104 21.16 -0.03 -17.50
CA SER A 104 22.50 -0.55 -17.20
C SER A 104 22.80 -0.60 -15.70
N LYS A 105 21.94 -0.03 -14.86
CA LYS A 105 22.11 0.05 -13.42
C LYS A 105 20.96 -0.64 -12.70
N ASN A 106 21.29 -1.38 -11.67
CA ASN A 106 20.28 -1.91 -10.76
C ASN A 106 19.61 -0.73 -10.02
N LEU A 107 18.31 -0.78 -9.89
CA LEU A 107 17.56 0.17 -9.10
C LEU A 107 17.98 0.02 -7.62
N VAL A 108 18.60 1.07 -7.06
CA VAL A 108 18.94 1.10 -5.65
C VAL A 108 17.77 1.70 -4.88
N THR A 109 17.20 0.92 -3.97
CA THR A 109 16.15 1.35 -3.05
C THR A 109 16.69 1.39 -1.63
N LYS A 110 16.21 2.35 -0.83
CA LYS A 110 16.55 2.48 0.59
C LYS A 110 15.29 2.81 1.37
N TYR A 111 15.17 2.24 2.56
CA TYR A 111 14.16 2.68 3.51
C TYR A 111 14.44 4.12 3.94
N VAL A 112 13.37 4.90 4.12
CA VAL A 112 13.48 6.23 4.68
C VAL A 112 13.72 6.16 6.19
N GLU A 113 14.23 7.23 6.78
CA GLU A 113 14.35 7.31 8.23
C GLU A 113 12.97 7.25 8.87
N GLY A 114 12.81 6.42 9.89
CA GLY A 114 11.53 6.17 10.55
C GLY A 114 10.55 5.31 9.75
N ALA A 115 11.03 4.57 8.72
CA ALA A 115 10.20 3.66 7.94
C ALA A 115 9.50 2.62 8.81
N THR A 116 8.22 2.41 8.54
CA THR A 116 7.36 1.40 9.16
C THR A 116 6.63 0.58 8.11
N PRO A 117 7.35 -0.08 7.16
CA PRO A 117 6.69 -0.82 6.10
C PRO A 117 5.84 -1.95 6.68
N GLY A 118 4.67 -2.14 6.10
CA GLY A 118 3.71 -3.12 6.62
C GLY A 118 2.34 -3.01 5.99
N VAL A 119 1.38 -3.74 6.54
CA VAL A 119 -0.03 -3.65 6.19
C VAL A 119 -0.79 -3.15 7.41
N TYR A 120 -1.65 -2.17 7.21
CA TYR A 120 -2.39 -1.49 8.26
C TYR A 120 -3.88 -1.59 8.02
N LYS A 121 -4.65 -1.77 9.10
CA LYS A 121 -6.09 -1.54 9.10
C LYS A 121 -6.41 -0.33 9.94
N LEU A 122 -7.19 0.59 9.36
CA LEU A 122 -7.70 1.77 10.06
C LEU A 122 -9.22 1.68 10.19
N ASP A 123 -9.74 2.19 11.29
CA ASP A 123 -11.18 2.35 11.49
C ASP A 123 -11.77 3.34 10.47
N LEU A 124 -12.83 2.93 9.79
CA LEU A 124 -13.40 3.70 8.68
C LEU A 124 -13.99 5.06 9.11
N LEU A 125 -14.48 5.17 10.36
CA LEU A 125 -15.07 6.41 10.87
C LEU A 125 -14.07 7.35 11.51
N THR A 126 -13.08 6.81 12.21
CA THR A 126 -12.18 7.60 13.06
C THR A 126 -10.76 7.72 12.51
N GLY A 127 -10.37 6.83 11.60
CA GLY A 127 -9.00 6.73 11.10
C GLY A 127 -8.00 6.14 12.09
N ASN A 128 -8.43 5.68 13.25
CA ASN A 128 -7.53 5.05 14.21
C ASN A 128 -6.99 3.73 13.68
N VAL A 129 -5.70 3.45 13.89
CA VAL A 129 -5.12 2.15 13.55
C VAL A 129 -5.73 1.09 14.47
N ILE A 130 -6.33 0.06 13.86
CA ILE A 130 -6.92 -1.09 14.56
C ILE A 130 -5.87 -2.17 14.75
N TRP A 131 -5.13 -2.49 13.68
CA TRP A 131 -4.00 -3.42 13.72
C TRP A 131 -2.97 -3.07 12.65
N GLU A 132 -1.77 -3.59 12.83
CA GLU A 132 -0.66 -3.52 11.91
C GLU A 132 0.00 -4.90 11.76
N PHE A 133 0.48 -5.20 10.56
CA PHE A 133 1.22 -6.42 10.24
C PHE A 133 2.57 -6.05 9.65
N HIS A 134 3.64 -6.54 10.27
CA HIS A 134 5.02 -6.36 9.82
C HIS A 134 5.69 -7.71 9.63
N THR A 135 6.52 -7.83 8.62
CA THR A 135 7.32 -9.02 8.36
C THR A 135 8.67 -8.63 7.76
N ASN A 136 9.59 -9.58 7.72
CA ASN A 136 10.94 -9.39 7.20
C ASN A 136 11.27 -10.48 6.18
N HIS A 137 12.21 -10.17 5.30
CA HIS A 137 12.82 -11.13 4.40
C HIS A 137 14.35 -11.03 4.44
N VAL A 138 15.04 -12.02 3.85
CA VAL A 138 16.50 -11.98 3.72
C VAL A 138 16.87 -11.45 2.35
N PHE A 139 17.62 -10.36 2.33
CA PHE A 139 18.19 -9.77 1.13
C PHE A 139 19.70 -9.60 1.30
N GLU A 140 20.50 -10.15 0.39
CA GLU A 140 22.00 -10.11 0.43
C GLU A 140 22.58 -10.50 1.80
N SER A 141 22.00 -11.51 2.46
CA SER A 141 22.35 -12.01 3.80
C SER A 141 21.98 -11.10 4.97
N GLU A 142 21.27 -10.02 4.73
CA GLU A 142 20.70 -9.15 5.76
C GLU A 142 19.20 -9.40 5.93
N VAL A 143 18.72 -9.28 7.17
CA VAL A 143 17.28 -9.31 7.47
C VAL A 143 16.75 -7.90 7.33
N VAL A 144 15.88 -7.69 6.36
CA VAL A 144 15.28 -6.38 6.07
C VAL A 144 13.75 -6.45 6.13
N PRO A 145 13.06 -5.38 6.46
CA PRO A 145 11.60 -5.35 6.44
C PRO A 145 11.04 -5.66 5.05
N SER A 146 9.87 -6.29 4.96
CA SER A 146 9.15 -6.46 3.71
C SER A 146 8.33 -5.19 3.41
N ALA A 147 8.48 -4.65 2.20
CA ALA A 147 7.81 -3.44 1.75
C ALA A 147 6.56 -3.77 0.93
N PHE A 148 5.44 -3.11 1.23
CA PHE A 148 4.14 -3.35 0.59
C PHE A 148 3.77 -2.16 -0.30
N SER A 149 4.27 -2.16 -1.53
CA SER A 149 3.98 -1.12 -2.54
C SER A 149 2.72 -1.44 -3.35
N ALA A 150 2.46 -2.73 -3.61
CA ALA A 150 1.33 -3.16 -4.41
C ALA A 150 -0.02 -2.78 -3.77
N ALA A 151 -1.04 -2.61 -4.61
CA ALA A 151 -2.41 -2.44 -4.12
C ALA A 151 -2.82 -3.64 -3.26
N VAL A 152 -3.43 -3.36 -2.12
CA VAL A 152 -4.08 -4.40 -1.31
C VAL A 152 -5.50 -4.67 -1.80
N SER A 153 -5.99 -5.86 -1.58
CA SER A 153 -7.39 -6.19 -1.83
C SER A 153 -8.02 -6.87 -0.63
N VAL A 154 -9.33 -6.71 -0.47
CA VAL A 154 -10.12 -7.32 0.60
C VAL A 154 -11.27 -8.12 0.02
N THR A 155 -11.49 -9.32 0.54
CA THR A 155 -12.62 -10.16 0.20
C THR A 155 -13.08 -10.94 1.42
N ASN A 156 -14.36 -10.86 1.76
CA ASN A 156 -14.92 -11.44 2.97
C ASN A 156 -14.03 -11.11 4.21
N ASP A 157 -13.42 -12.12 4.83
CA ASP A 157 -12.60 -11.99 6.03
C ASP A 157 -11.09 -11.96 5.76
N VAL A 158 -10.67 -11.75 4.49
CA VAL A 158 -9.27 -11.87 4.07
C VAL A 158 -8.80 -10.61 3.35
N VAL A 159 -7.66 -10.08 3.77
CA VAL A 159 -6.85 -9.08 3.05
C VAL A 159 -5.74 -9.80 2.31
N LEU A 160 -5.61 -9.55 1.01
CA LEU A 160 -4.48 -9.99 0.21
C LEU A 160 -3.50 -8.83 0.07
N ALA A 161 -2.27 -9.05 0.51
CA ALA A 161 -1.21 -8.04 0.49
C ALA A 161 0.07 -8.61 -0.13
N SER A 162 0.54 -7.97 -1.19
CA SER A 162 1.71 -8.39 -1.96
C SER A 162 2.92 -7.54 -1.57
N ALA A 163 4.04 -8.20 -1.26
CA ALA A 163 5.29 -7.55 -0.91
C ALA A 163 6.27 -7.52 -2.08
N LEU A 164 7.13 -6.50 -2.12
CA LEU A 164 8.15 -6.32 -3.15
C LEU A 164 9.21 -7.44 -3.18
N ASP A 165 9.33 -8.21 -2.11
CA ASP A 165 10.19 -9.39 -2.05
C ASP A 165 9.61 -10.62 -2.76
N GLY A 166 8.42 -10.49 -3.36
CA GLY A 166 7.74 -11.54 -4.10
C GLY A 166 6.91 -12.48 -3.23
N GLU A 167 6.57 -12.09 -2.00
CA GLU A 167 5.69 -12.86 -1.13
C GLU A 167 4.29 -12.23 -1.05
N LEU A 168 3.26 -13.04 -1.26
CA LEU A 168 1.86 -12.70 -1.08
C LEU A 168 1.42 -13.20 0.30
N PHE A 169 0.77 -12.34 1.06
CA PHE A 169 0.19 -12.65 2.37
C PHE A 169 -1.32 -12.58 2.32
N ALA A 170 -1.96 -13.55 2.96
CA ALA A 170 -3.38 -13.51 3.30
C ALA A 170 -3.50 -13.23 4.79
N LEU A 171 -4.11 -12.11 5.15
CA LEU A 171 -4.28 -11.64 6.52
C LEU A 171 -5.76 -11.64 6.87
N ARG A 172 -6.09 -12.00 8.11
CA ARG A 172 -7.46 -11.93 8.58
C ARG A 172 -7.87 -10.48 8.84
N THR A 173 -9.03 -10.07 8.30
CA THR A 173 -9.51 -8.68 8.40
C THR A 173 -9.72 -8.22 9.84
N PHE A 174 -10.08 -9.13 10.74
CA PHE A 174 -10.43 -8.81 12.14
C PHE A 174 -9.21 -8.37 12.97
N ASP A 175 -8.07 -9.06 12.87
CA ASP A 175 -6.92 -8.88 13.76
C ASP A 175 -5.55 -8.87 13.07
N GLY A 176 -5.51 -8.86 11.75
CA GLY A 176 -4.27 -8.84 10.97
C GLY A 176 -3.46 -10.13 11.02
N LYS A 177 -3.99 -11.20 11.64
CA LYS A 177 -3.27 -12.47 11.74
C LYS A 177 -3.05 -13.08 10.36
N GLN A 178 -1.80 -13.46 10.07
CA GLN A 178 -1.47 -14.21 8.87
C GLN A 178 -2.18 -15.57 8.86
N LEU A 179 -2.95 -15.82 7.81
CA LEU A 179 -3.63 -17.09 7.56
C LEU A 179 -2.74 -18.02 6.73
N TRP A 180 -2.14 -17.49 5.66
CA TRP A 180 -1.15 -18.18 4.83
C TRP A 180 -0.28 -17.16 4.10
N SER A 181 0.81 -17.62 3.48
CA SER A 181 1.58 -16.87 2.50
C SER A 181 1.95 -17.75 1.31
N PHE A 182 2.25 -17.10 0.19
CA PHE A 182 2.68 -17.74 -1.05
C PHE A 182 3.84 -16.96 -1.65
N ARG A 183 4.93 -17.64 -1.97
CA ARG A 183 6.09 -17.03 -2.62
C ARG A 183 5.99 -17.13 -4.13
N ALA A 184 5.90 -15.99 -4.82
CA ALA A 184 5.80 -15.91 -6.27
C ALA A 184 7.16 -15.84 -6.97
N ASN A 185 8.22 -15.38 -6.31
CA ASN A 185 9.57 -15.24 -6.89
C ASN A 185 10.30 -16.58 -7.03
N LEU A 186 9.58 -17.64 -7.36
CA LEU A 186 10.11 -18.98 -7.57
C LEU A 186 10.36 -19.27 -9.05
N ARG A 187 11.30 -20.17 -9.30
CA ARG A 187 11.49 -20.77 -10.62
C ARG A 187 10.54 -21.95 -10.75
N LEU A 188 9.65 -21.88 -11.71
CA LEU A 188 8.62 -22.88 -11.97
C LEU A 188 8.81 -23.49 -13.37
N THR A 189 8.27 -24.70 -13.57
CA THR A 189 8.20 -25.31 -14.91
C THR A 189 6.81 -25.11 -15.47
N GLY A 190 6.71 -24.42 -16.62
CA GLY A 190 5.48 -24.24 -17.35
C GLY A 190 4.91 -25.55 -17.91
N PRO A 191 3.63 -25.57 -18.33
CA PRO A 191 2.99 -26.76 -18.89
C PRO A 191 3.67 -27.28 -20.18
N ASP A 192 4.37 -26.42 -20.89
CA ASP A 192 5.15 -26.74 -22.11
C ASP A 192 6.61 -27.17 -21.82
N GLY A 193 6.97 -27.30 -20.55
CA GLY A 193 8.33 -27.62 -20.10
C GLY A 193 9.28 -26.41 -20.05
N SER A 194 8.82 -25.21 -20.37
CA SER A 194 9.62 -23.98 -20.25
C SER A 194 9.90 -23.65 -18.79
N THR A 195 11.02 -22.94 -18.52
CA THR A 195 11.28 -22.39 -17.20
C THR A 195 10.67 -21.01 -17.10
N VAL A 196 9.82 -20.80 -16.09
CA VAL A 196 9.22 -19.50 -15.74
C VAL A 196 9.85 -19.03 -14.44
N GLN A 197 10.27 -17.79 -14.38
CA GLN A 197 10.78 -17.16 -13.18
C GLN A 197 9.81 -16.08 -12.74
N GLY A 198 9.20 -16.23 -11.57
CA GLY A 198 8.45 -15.17 -10.93
C GLY A 198 9.35 -14.06 -10.38
N GLY A 199 8.78 -12.94 -10.05
CA GLY A 199 9.49 -11.75 -9.63
C GLY A 199 8.90 -11.08 -8.39
N ASN A 200 9.17 -9.80 -8.27
CA ASN A 200 8.60 -8.93 -7.26
C ASN A 200 7.09 -8.75 -7.50
N LEU A 201 6.36 -8.53 -6.44
CA LEU A 201 4.93 -8.25 -6.50
C LEU A 201 4.71 -6.76 -6.28
N ASP A 202 4.24 -6.07 -7.31
CA ASP A 202 4.01 -4.63 -7.28
C ASP A 202 2.75 -4.25 -8.09
N GLN A 203 2.41 -2.98 -8.19
CA GLN A 203 1.31 -2.43 -8.96
C GLN A 203 -0.07 -2.93 -8.51
N VAL A 204 -0.78 -3.68 -9.38
CA VAL A 204 -2.18 -4.07 -9.15
C VAL A 204 -2.40 -5.00 -7.96
N GLY A 205 -1.36 -5.64 -7.46
CA GLY A 205 -1.49 -6.61 -6.37
C GLY A 205 -2.27 -7.88 -6.74
N ALA A 206 -2.58 -8.69 -5.73
CA ALA A 206 -3.39 -9.90 -5.87
C ALA A 206 -4.87 -9.59 -5.72
N PHE A 207 -5.73 -10.33 -6.41
CA PHE A 207 -7.18 -10.27 -6.22
C PHE A 207 -7.81 -11.66 -6.33
N ALA A 208 -8.94 -11.84 -5.65
CA ALA A 208 -9.68 -13.09 -5.62
C ALA A 208 -10.88 -13.05 -6.57
N VAL A 209 -11.05 -14.12 -7.34
CA VAL A 209 -12.23 -14.36 -8.19
C VAL A 209 -12.68 -15.79 -7.95
N ASP A 210 -13.89 -15.97 -7.46
CA ASP A 210 -14.42 -17.25 -7.03
C ASP A 210 -13.46 -17.94 -6.03
N GLU A 211 -13.01 -19.15 -6.34
CA GLU A 211 -12.07 -19.93 -5.52
C GLU A 211 -10.60 -19.73 -5.94
N THR A 212 -10.30 -18.71 -6.74
CA THR A 212 -8.97 -18.49 -7.34
C THR A 212 -8.40 -17.15 -6.91
N VAL A 213 -7.13 -17.15 -6.50
CA VAL A 213 -6.34 -15.93 -6.32
C VAL A 213 -5.51 -15.72 -7.57
N LEU A 214 -5.67 -14.56 -8.21
CA LEU A 214 -4.90 -14.14 -9.36
C LEU A 214 -3.80 -13.19 -8.91
N LEU A 215 -2.61 -13.41 -9.40
CA LEU A 215 -1.39 -12.69 -9.03
C LEU A 215 -0.61 -12.33 -10.28
N ASN A 216 -0.15 -11.09 -10.36
CA ASN A 216 0.76 -10.63 -11.40
C ASN A 216 2.17 -10.45 -10.79
N SER A 217 3.17 -11.11 -11.38
CA SER A 217 4.57 -11.06 -10.92
C SER A 217 5.54 -10.87 -12.10
#